data_06932016363effbf78b702e2b264ea5f
#
_entry.id   06932016363effbf78b702e2b264ea5f
#
_cell.length_a   1.000
_cell.length_b   1.000
_cell.length_c   1.000
_cell.angle_alpha   90.00
_cell.angle_beta   90.00
_cell.angle_gamma   90.00
#
_symmetry.space_group_name_H-M   'P 1'
#
loop_
_entity.id
_entity.type
_entity.pdbx_description
1 polymer ?
#
loop_
_entity_poly.entity_id
_entity_poly.type
_entity_poly.pdbx_seq_one_letter_code
_entity_poly.pdbx_strand_id
1 'polypeptide(L)'
;MTIRQTGAKGDFVDTLLQVVALDDVVGLVLYSIAISVALASLSGASGFSFETLGKPVLLNLLVLALGSAFGLFMKLLMPQKRSKDNKLIISVALLFAFCGVCALLDISPLLGCMMMGTVYTNIADDDKLFKQLNYFSPPILLLFFVRSGMSFQLDALVSSSGDLNGVPLLVIGVSYFLVRILGKYVGAWLGCRLVKKDKLVRNYLGLALIPQAGVAIGLAALGARTLGGTMGSDLQTIILASSVLYELIGPGCAKLALYLSRSYSTRLEDVAAVEEVTETGERKSDVQLLIERIQKIQSELPALDNDISEEEAAFTEAA
;
A
#
# COMPACT_ATOMS: atom_id res chain seq x y z
N MET A 1 7.90 -0.93 -0.12
CA MET A 1 9.14 -0.21 -0.40
C MET A 1 10.36 -0.94 0.17
N THR A 2 10.41 -1.26 1.47
CA THR A 2 11.54 -1.93 2.16
C THR A 2 11.95 -3.26 1.52
N ILE A 3 10.99 -4.12 1.14
CA ILE A 3 11.27 -5.41 0.48
C ILE A 3 12.03 -5.21 -0.85
N ARG A 4 11.63 -4.22 -1.67
CA ARG A 4 12.33 -3.92 -2.94
C ARG A 4 13.72 -3.37 -2.71
N GLN A 5 13.95 -2.60 -1.65
CA GLN A 5 15.26 -2.05 -1.30
C GLN A 5 16.22 -3.09 -0.76
N THR A 6 15.71 -4.11 -0.06
CA THR A 6 16.52 -5.17 0.56
C THR A 6 16.68 -6.40 -0.32
N GLY A 7 15.90 -6.51 -1.40
CA GLY A 7 15.91 -7.71 -2.26
C GLY A 7 15.42 -8.97 -1.55
N ALA A 8 14.73 -8.83 -0.41
CA ALA A 8 14.27 -9.95 0.40
C ALA A 8 13.30 -10.85 -0.37
N LYS A 9 13.45 -12.16 -0.20
CA LYS A 9 12.63 -13.22 -0.83
C LYS A 9 12.34 -14.34 0.16
N GLY A 10 11.35 -15.18 -0.17
CA GLY A 10 11.01 -16.39 0.59
C GLY A 10 9.64 -16.35 1.25
N ASP A 11 9.22 -17.44 1.92
CA ASP A 11 7.88 -17.65 2.50
C ASP A 11 7.46 -16.52 3.46
N PHE A 12 8.41 -15.93 4.19
CA PHE A 12 8.12 -14.76 5.04
C PHE A 12 7.64 -13.56 4.22
N VAL A 13 8.31 -13.24 3.11
CA VAL A 13 7.97 -12.10 2.25
C VAL A 13 6.65 -12.34 1.55
N ASP A 14 6.42 -13.54 1.03
CA ASP A 14 5.17 -13.91 0.36
C ASP A 14 4.00 -13.84 1.33
N THR A 15 4.16 -14.37 2.55
CA THR A 15 3.14 -14.27 3.61
C THR A 15 2.90 -12.82 4.01
N LEU A 16 3.95 -12.00 4.15
CA LEU A 16 3.84 -10.58 4.49
C LEU A 16 3.04 -9.82 3.43
N LEU A 17 3.33 -10.02 2.15
CA LEU A 17 2.62 -9.34 1.05
C LEU A 17 1.14 -9.72 1.00
N GLN A 18 0.82 -11.00 1.20
CA GLN A 18 -0.57 -11.49 1.26
C GLN A 18 -1.33 -10.86 2.44
N VAL A 19 -0.72 -10.84 3.63
CA VAL A 19 -1.34 -10.26 4.83
C VAL A 19 -1.55 -8.76 4.67
N VAL A 20 -0.57 -8.02 4.12
CA VAL A 20 -0.72 -6.57 3.88
C VAL A 20 -1.87 -6.28 2.92
N ALA A 21 -2.00 -7.05 1.82
CA ALA A 21 -3.09 -6.86 0.87
C ALA A 21 -4.47 -7.13 1.49
N LEU A 22 -4.59 -8.16 2.32
CA LEU A 22 -5.84 -8.50 3.02
C LEU A 22 -6.15 -7.53 4.17
N ASP A 23 -5.13 -7.01 4.87
CA ASP A 23 -5.27 -6.01 5.93
C ASP A 23 -5.97 -4.75 5.42
N ASP A 24 -5.61 -4.29 4.24
CA ASP A 24 -6.24 -3.13 3.61
C ASP A 24 -7.72 -3.39 3.27
N VAL A 25 -8.06 -4.55 2.72
CA VAL A 25 -9.45 -4.92 2.40
C VAL A 25 -10.30 -4.99 3.65
N VAL A 26 -9.84 -5.74 4.67
CA VAL A 26 -10.56 -5.89 5.95
C VAL A 26 -10.66 -4.54 6.66
N GLY A 27 -9.59 -3.74 6.65
CA GLY A 27 -9.55 -2.41 7.24
C GLY A 27 -10.59 -1.47 6.63
N LEU A 28 -10.76 -1.47 5.31
CA LEU A 28 -11.76 -0.65 4.62
C LEU A 28 -13.19 -1.05 4.96
N VAL A 29 -13.48 -2.35 5.04
CA VAL A 29 -14.80 -2.85 5.43
C VAL A 29 -15.11 -2.46 6.88
N LEU A 30 -14.18 -2.70 7.80
CA LEU A 30 -14.35 -2.34 9.22
C LEU A 30 -14.48 -0.83 9.42
N TYR A 31 -13.72 -0.03 8.67
CA TYR A 31 -13.84 1.42 8.67
C TYR A 31 -15.26 1.87 8.27
N SER A 32 -15.81 1.31 7.19
CA SER A 32 -17.16 1.67 6.72
C SER A 32 -18.24 1.34 7.75
N ILE A 33 -18.08 0.22 8.47
CA ILE A 33 -18.97 -0.15 9.57
C ILE A 33 -18.81 0.82 10.74
N ALA A 34 -17.56 1.09 11.14
CA ALA A 34 -17.28 1.97 12.28
C ALA A 34 -17.80 3.39 12.08
N ILE A 35 -17.61 3.97 10.88
CA ILE A 35 -18.10 5.32 10.57
C ILE A 35 -19.64 5.37 10.58
N SER A 36 -20.30 4.32 10.10
CA SER A 36 -21.76 4.22 10.10
C SER A 36 -22.34 4.11 11.53
N VAL A 37 -21.66 3.34 12.39
CA VAL A 37 -22.03 3.26 13.82
C VAL A 37 -21.83 4.61 14.51
N ALA A 38 -20.71 5.30 14.23
CA ALA A 38 -20.45 6.63 14.78
C ALA A 38 -21.52 7.64 14.37
N LEU A 39 -21.91 7.68 13.09
CA LEU A 39 -22.97 8.56 12.59
C LEU A 39 -24.33 8.24 13.22
N ALA A 40 -24.69 6.96 13.36
CA ALA A 40 -25.90 6.53 14.01
C ALA A 40 -25.93 6.97 15.49
N SER A 41 -24.81 6.88 16.19
CA SER A 41 -24.68 7.32 17.58
C SER A 41 -24.84 8.84 17.72
N LEU A 42 -24.32 9.62 16.77
CA LEU A 42 -24.46 11.08 16.74
C LEU A 42 -25.89 11.52 16.44
N SER A 43 -26.64 10.76 15.62
CA SER A 43 -28.02 11.04 15.29
C SER A 43 -29.03 10.61 16.36
N GLY A 44 -28.58 10.09 17.52
CA GLY A 44 -29.43 9.65 18.62
C GLY A 44 -30.21 8.36 18.35
N ALA A 45 -29.91 7.64 17.30
CA ALA A 45 -30.52 6.35 17.00
C ALA A 45 -29.97 5.28 17.96
N SER A 46 -30.75 4.98 18.99
CA SER A 46 -30.40 3.94 19.96
C SER A 46 -30.70 2.56 19.36
N GLY A 47 -29.65 1.85 18.94
CA GLY A 47 -29.74 0.43 18.64
C GLY A 47 -28.90 -0.01 17.41
N PHE A 48 -28.34 -1.21 17.53
CA PHE A 48 -27.78 -1.95 16.40
C PHE A 48 -28.93 -2.38 15.49
N SER A 49 -29.26 -1.53 14.52
CA SER A 49 -30.27 -1.85 13.50
C SER A 49 -29.58 -2.52 12.30
N PHE A 50 -30.31 -3.36 11.57
CA PHE A 50 -29.87 -3.91 10.30
C PHE A 50 -29.48 -2.81 9.29
N GLU A 51 -30.13 -1.65 9.35
CA GLU A 51 -29.77 -0.49 8.53
C GLU A 51 -28.38 0.05 8.86
N THR A 52 -27.96 0.03 10.12
CA THR A 52 -26.68 0.55 10.57
C THR A 52 -25.50 -0.35 10.16
N LEU A 53 -25.69 -1.67 10.14
CA LEU A 53 -24.66 -2.64 9.81
C LEU A 53 -24.78 -3.19 8.38
N GLY A 54 -26.00 -3.44 7.91
CA GLY A 54 -26.26 -4.05 6.61
C GLY A 54 -26.02 -3.09 5.45
N LYS A 55 -26.41 -1.82 5.59
CA LYS A 55 -26.22 -0.81 4.53
C LYS A 55 -24.74 -0.60 4.16
N PRO A 56 -23.78 -0.41 5.10
CA PRO A 56 -22.36 -0.30 4.76
C PRO A 56 -21.79 -1.55 4.09
N VAL A 57 -22.19 -2.73 4.53
CA VAL A 57 -21.74 -3.99 3.90
C VAL A 57 -22.25 -4.08 2.47
N LEU A 58 -23.54 -3.77 2.25
CA LEU A 58 -24.14 -3.77 0.92
C LEU A 58 -23.46 -2.74 0.00
N LEU A 59 -23.18 -1.53 0.51
CA LEU A 59 -22.46 -0.49 -0.25
C LEU A 59 -21.03 -0.94 -0.62
N ASN A 60 -20.32 -1.60 0.30
CA ASN A 60 -19.00 -2.16 -0.01
C ASN A 60 -19.07 -3.25 -1.09
N LEU A 61 -20.07 -4.11 -1.07
CA LEU A 61 -20.31 -5.10 -2.13
C LEU A 61 -20.63 -4.42 -3.47
N LEU A 62 -21.44 -3.36 -3.46
CA LEU A 62 -21.72 -2.56 -4.65
C LEU A 62 -20.45 -1.96 -5.24
N VAL A 63 -19.58 -1.37 -4.39
CA VAL A 63 -18.29 -0.79 -4.81
C VAL A 63 -17.37 -1.85 -5.41
N LEU A 64 -17.33 -3.04 -4.82
CA LEU A 64 -16.57 -4.17 -5.37
C LEU A 64 -17.10 -4.61 -6.75
N ALA A 65 -18.42 -4.69 -6.89
CA ALA A 65 -19.05 -5.03 -8.19
C ALA A 65 -18.78 -3.96 -9.24
N LEU A 66 -18.92 -2.67 -8.90
CA LEU A 66 -18.59 -1.55 -9.77
C LEU A 66 -17.10 -1.53 -10.14
N GLY A 67 -16.21 -1.74 -9.17
CA GLY A 67 -14.77 -1.84 -9.40
C GLY A 67 -14.42 -2.99 -10.36
N SER A 68 -15.09 -4.14 -10.20
CA SER A 68 -14.94 -5.29 -11.12
C SER A 68 -15.38 -4.95 -12.54
N ALA A 69 -16.54 -4.28 -12.68
CA ALA A 69 -17.04 -3.84 -13.98
C ALA A 69 -16.09 -2.85 -14.67
N PHE A 70 -15.56 -1.88 -13.93
CA PHE A 70 -14.56 -0.94 -14.44
C PHE A 70 -13.24 -1.63 -14.80
N GLY A 71 -12.81 -2.67 -14.05
CA GLY A 71 -11.64 -3.49 -14.37
C GLY A 71 -11.80 -4.26 -15.69
N LEU A 72 -12.98 -4.83 -15.94
CA LEU A 72 -13.33 -5.47 -17.21
C LEU A 72 -13.37 -4.44 -18.35
N PHE A 73 -13.97 -3.28 -18.11
CA PHE A 73 -14.04 -2.19 -19.08
C PHE A 73 -12.64 -1.65 -19.42
N MET A 74 -11.76 -1.56 -18.44
CA MET A 74 -10.37 -1.19 -18.61
C MET A 74 -9.65 -2.16 -19.59
N LYS A 75 -9.84 -3.48 -19.43
CA LYS A 75 -9.29 -4.47 -20.39
C LYS A 75 -9.86 -4.27 -21.80
N LEU A 76 -11.15 -4.00 -21.93
CA LEU A 76 -11.79 -3.80 -23.23
C LEU A 76 -11.23 -2.59 -23.97
N LEU A 77 -10.96 -1.50 -23.24
CA LEU A 77 -10.42 -0.25 -23.82
C LEU A 77 -8.91 -0.31 -24.07
N MET A 78 -8.20 -1.27 -23.47
CA MET A 78 -6.73 -1.37 -23.56
C MET A 78 -6.28 -2.67 -24.25
N PRO A 79 -6.45 -2.80 -25.58
CA PRO A 79 -5.85 -3.91 -26.31
C PRO A 79 -4.32 -3.85 -26.24
N GLN A 80 -3.66 -5.01 -26.28
CA GLN A 80 -2.21 -5.16 -26.11
C GLN A 80 -1.36 -4.32 -27.08
N LYS A 81 -1.89 -4.02 -28.27
CA LYS A 81 -1.22 -3.24 -29.33
C LYS A 81 -1.21 -1.73 -29.12
N ARG A 82 -1.85 -1.20 -28.06
CA ARG A 82 -1.86 0.25 -27.79
C ARG A 82 -0.53 0.75 -27.22
N SER A 83 -0.19 2.00 -27.59
CA SER A 83 1.02 2.66 -27.08
C SER A 83 0.98 2.81 -25.54
N LYS A 84 2.14 2.85 -24.93
CA LYS A 84 2.30 2.93 -23.46
C LYS A 84 1.58 4.16 -22.86
N ASP A 85 1.74 5.33 -23.50
CA ASP A 85 1.16 6.58 -23.02
C ASP A 85 -0.37 6.59 -23.09
N ASN A 86 -0.93 6.04 -24.17
CA ASN A 86 -2.39 5.92 -24.30
C ASN A 86 -2.98 5.00 -23.22
N LYS A 87 -2.27 3.93 -22.83
CA LYS A 87 -2.70 3.05 -21.74
C LYS A 87 -2.71 3.77 -20.40
N LEU A 88 -1.67 4.58 -20.13
CA LEU A 88 -1.59 5.38 -18.91
C LEU A 88 -2.74 6.41 -18.84
N ILE A 89 -2.96 7.16 -19.93
CA ILE A 89 -4.03 8.16 -20.01
C ILE A 89 -5.40 7.53 -19.77
N ILE A 90 -5.70 6.39 -20.43
CA ILE A 90 -6.98 5.69 -20.27
C ILE A 90 -7.13 5.18 -18.82
N SER A 91 -6.07 4.63 -18.22
CA SER A 91 -6.11 4.15 -16.84
C SER A 91 -6.41 5.27 -15.86
N VAL A 92 -5.73 6.40 -16.00
CA VAL A 92 -5.95 7.58 -15.15
C VAL A 92 -7.35 8.15 -15.37
N ALA A 93 -7.82 8.23 -16.60
CA ALA A 93 -9.18 8.70 -16.93
C ALA A 93 -10.24 7.79 -16.30
N LEU A 94 -10.07 6.46 -16.38
CA LEU A 94 -11.00 5.50 -15.76
C LEU A 94 -10.98 5.55 -14.24
N LEU A 95 -9.80 5.77 -13.63
CA LEU A 95 -9.69 5.99 -12.19
C LEU A 95 -10.46 7.24 -11.74
N PHE A 96 -10.30 8.35 -12.44
CA PHE A 96 -11.06 9.58 -12.14
C PHE A 96 -12.56 9.42 -12.39
N ALA A 97 -12.95 8.74 -13.49
CA ALA A 97 -14.35 8.44 -13.76
C ALA A 97 -14.97 7.59 -12.66
N PHE A 98 -14.26 6.55 -12.21
CA PHE A 98 -14.69 5.70 -11.09
C PHE A 98 -14.81 6.48 -9.79
N CYS A 99 -13.81 7.31 -9.46
CA CYS A 99 -13.87 8.19 -8.29
C CYS A 99 -15.05 9.17 -8.38
N GLY A 100 -15.36 9.70 -9.57
CA GLY A 100 -16.52 10.56 -9.81
C GLY A 100 -17.84 9.82 -9.57
N VAL A 101 -17.99 8.60 -10.04
CA VAL A 101 -19.18 7.77 -9.76
C VAL A 101 -19.32 7.48 -8.29
N CYS A 102 -18.24 7.12 -7.61
CA CYS A 102 -18.25 6.90 -6.15
C CYS A 102 -18.60 8.16 -5.38
N ALA A 103 -18.13 9.33 -5.82
CA ALA A 103 -18.46 10.61 -5.21
C ALA A 103 -19.95 10.97 -5.35
N LEU A 104 -20.59 10.65 -6.50
CA LEU A 104 -22.02 10.83 -6.71
C LEU A 104 -22.87 9.90 -5.81
N LEU A 105 -22.33 8.75 -5.44
CA LEU A 105 -22.99 7.77 -4.58
C LEU A 105 -22.64 7.95 -3.08
N ASP A 106 -21.81 8.93 -2.75
CA ASP A 106 -21.31 9.18 -1.38
C ASP A 106 -20.59 7.97 -0.75
N ILE A 107 -19.83 7.22 -1.58
CA ILE A 107 -19.11 6.01 -1.17
C ILE A 107 -17.60 6.15 -1.40
N SER A 108 -16.80 5.46 -0.57
CA SER A 108 -15.34 5.46 -0.71
C SER A 108 -14.89 4.70 -1.97
N PRO A 109 -14.10 5.30 -2.87
CA PRO A 109 -13.61 4.63 -4.06
C PRO A 109 -12.48 3.62 -3.80
N LEU A 110 -11.86 3.63 -2.61
CA LEU A 110 -10.62 2.89 -2.33
C LEU A 110 -10.76 1.39 -2.60
N LEU A 111 -11.78 0.74 -2.04
CA LEU A 111 -12.04 -0.69 -2.19
C LEU A 111 -12.33 -1.06 -3.65
N GLY A 112 -13.08 -0.22 -4.35
CA GLY A 112 -13.39 -0.43 -5.77
C GLY A 112 -12.17 -0.25 -6.68
N CYS A 113 -11.31 0.72 -6.41
CA CYS A 113 -10.05 0.88 -7.14
C CYS A 113 -9.13 -0.33 -6.94
N MET A 114 -9.05 -0.89 -5.73
CA MET A 114 -8.32 -2.13 -5.48
C MET A 114 -8.89 -3.29 -6.29
N MET A 115 -10.22 -3.44 -6.30
CA MET A 115 -10.89 -4.49 -7.06
C MET A 115 -10.71 -4.31 -8.57
N MET A 116 -10.80 -3.08 -9.08
CA MET A 116 -10.55 -2.75 -10.48
C MET A 116 -9.13 -3.18 -10.90
N GLY A 117 -8.12 -2.86 -10.09
CA GLY A 117 -6.74 -3.28 -10.32
C GLY A 117 -6.58 -4.80 -10.27
N THR A 118 -7.18 -5.46 -9.28
CA THR A 118 -7.13 -6.92 -9.11
C THR A 118 -7.74 -7.63 -10.31
N VAL A 119 -8.93 -7.22 -10.75
CA VAL A 119 -9.61 -7.80 -11.92
C VAL A 119 -8.76 -7.59 -13.18
N TYR A 120 -8.27 -6.38 -13.40
CA TYR A 120 -7.43 -6.10 -14.56
C TYR A 120 -6.16 -6.94 -14.59
N THR A 121 -5.43 -7.04 -13.48
CA THR A 121 -4.19 -7.84 -13.38
C THR A 121 -4.43 -9.32 -13.65
N ASN A 122 -5.55 -9.87 -13.16
CA ASN A 122 -5.86 -11.30 -13.37
C ASN A 122 -6.31 -11.63 -14.80
N ILE A 123 -6.79 -10.63 -15.57
CA ILE A 123 -7.35 -10.86 -16.90
C ILE A 123 -6.39 -10.40 -18.00
N ALA A 124 -5.56 -9.39 -17.73
CA ALA A 124 -4.61 -8.81 -18.66
C ALA A 124 -3.19 -9.07 -18.17
N ASP A 125 -2.40 -9.78 -18.98
CA ASP A 125 -0.95 -9.96 -18.77
C ASP A 125 -0.20 -8.66 -19.13
N ASP A 126 -0.43 -7.58 -18.39
CA ASP A 126 0.14 -6.25 -18.67
C ASP A 126 0.88 -5.65 -17.46
N ASP A 127 2.01 -6.22 -17.14
CA ASP A 127 2.89 -5.71 -16.07
C ASP A 127 3.44 -4.30 -16.37
N LYS A 128 3.46 -3.91 -17.66
CA LYS A 128 4.03 -2.63 -18.10
C LYS A 128 3.21 -1.44 -17.61
N LEU A 129 1.87 -1.56 -17.59
CA LEU A 129 0.97 -0.53 -17.10
C LEU A 129 1.23 -0.18 -15.63
N PHE A 130 1.37 -1.19 -14.77
CA PHE A 130 1.63 -0.95 -13.34
C PHE A 130 2.99 -0.34 -13.09
N LYS A 131 4.00 -0.67 -13.92
CA LYS A 131 5.31 0.01 -13.87
C LYS A 131 5.15 1.50 -14.21
N GLN A 132 4.38 1.84 -15.24
CA GLN A 132 4.13 3.25 -15.61
C GLN A 132 3.35 4.01 -14.53
N LEU A 133 2.30 3.42 -13.97
CA LEU A 133 1.58 4.01 -12.84
C LEU A 133 2.49 4.27 -11.64
N ASN A 134 3.44 3.37 -11.38
CA ASN A 134 4.45 3.54 -10.33
C ASN A 134 5.42 4.71 -10.61
N TYR A 135 5.72 5.01 -11.87
CA TYR A 135 6.52 6.19 -12.23
C TYR A 135 5.72 7.49 -12.15
N PHE A 136 4.43 7.43 -12.43
CA PHE A 136 3.55 8.60 -12.39
C PHE A 136 3.07 8.96 -10.97
N SER A 137 2.96 7.98 -10.06
CA SER A 137 2.40 8.16 -8.72
C SER A 137 3.23 9.01 -7.74
N PRO A 138 4.59 9.08 -7.78
CA PRO A 138 5.36 9.79 -6.76
C PRO A 138 5.02 11.27 -6.59
N PRO A 139 4.83 12.07 -7.65
CA PRO A 139 4.42 13.47 -7.50
C PRO A 139 3.04 13.62 -6.83
N ILE A 140 2.10 12.72 -7.15
CA ILE A 140 0.75 12.74 -6.56
C ILE A 140 0.82 12.39 -5.08
N LEU A 141 1.63 11.38 -4.73
CA LEU A 141 1.87 11.00 -3.33
C LEU A 141 2.53 12.13 -2.54
N LEU A 142 3.51 12.83 -3.14
CA LEU A 142 4.13 13.99 -2.52
C LEU A 142 3.09 15.07 -2.19
N LEU A 143 2.26 15.44 -3.17
CA LEU A 143 1.19 16.43 -2.96
C LEU A 143 0.18 15.97 -1.89
N PHE A 144 -0.16 14.69 -1.86
CA PHE A 144 -1.02 14.11 -0.84
C PHE A 144 -0.43 14.25 0.56
N PHE A 145 0.86 13.93 0.75
CA PHE A 145 1.52 14.04 2.06
C PHE A 145 1.71 15.51 2.48
N VAL A 146 2.07 16.40 1.55
CA VAL A 146 2.16 17.84 1.82
C VAL A 146 0.80 18.38 2.28
N ARG A 147 -0.28 18.08 1.55
CA ARG A 147 -1.64 18.50 1.93
C ARG A 147 -2.05 17.95 3.29
N SER A 148 -1.74 16.68 3.56
CA SER A 148 -2.04 16.06 4.85
C SER A 148 -1.27 16.71 5.98
N GLY A 149 0.01 17.03 5.78
CA GLY A 149 0.83 17.76 6.74
C GLY A 149 0.31 19.17 7.02
N MET A 150 -0.17 19.88 5.99
CA MET A 150 -0.79 21.21 6.16
C MET A 150 -2.10 21.16 6.95
N SER A 151 -2.82 20.05 6.92
CA SER A 151 -4.06 19.85 7.70
C SER A 151 -3.78 19.45 9.15
N PHE A 152 -2.53 19.29 9.54
CA PHE A 152 -2.14 18.83 10.86
C PHE A 152 -2.12 19.99 11.87
N GLN A 153 -2.95 19.91 12.89
CA GLN A 153 -3.08 20.92 13.93
C GLN A 153 -2.22 20.58 15.15
N LEU A 154 -0.99 21.07 15.16
CA LEU A 154 -0.05 20.84 16.27
C LEU A 154 -0.55 21.40 17.60
N ASP A 155 -1.19 22.56 17.58
CA ASP A 155 -1.73 23.20 18.78
C ASP A 155 -2.85 22.37 19.43
N ALA A 156 -3.67 21.69 18.64
CA ALA A 156 -4.73 20.82 19.14
C ALA A 156 -4.20 19.57 19.86
N LEU A 157 -2.99 19.11 19.55
CA LEU A 157 -2.37 17.97 20.23
C LEU A 157 -2.03 18.27 21.69
N VAL A 158 -1.64 19.50 22.00
CA VAL A 158 -1.12 19.90 23.31
C VAL A 158 -2.21 20.60 24.15
N SER A 159 -3.11 21.33 23.50
CA SER A 159 -4.21 22.02 24.16
C SER A 159 -5.31 21.03 24.56
N SER A 160 -5.66 21.05 25.84
CA SER A 160 -6.77 20.25 26.41
C SER A 160 -8.16 20.72 26.01
N SER A 161 -8.30 21.54 24.95
CA SER A 161 -9.53 22.18 24.52
C SER A 161 -10.43 21.28 23.64
N GLY A 162 -10.11 20.01 23.49
CA GLY A 162 -10.98 19.07 22.74
C GLY A 162 -12.19 18.63 23.58
N ASP A 163 -13.31 18.37 22.91
CA ASP A 163 -14.57 17.86 23.49
C ASP A 163 -14.47 16.47 24.16
N LEU A 164 -13.28 15.89 24.23
CA LEU A 164 -13.01 14.55 24.74
C LEU A 164 -12.68 14.57 26.24
N ASN A 165 -13.59 15.08 27.08
CA ASN A 165 -13.47 15.04 28.56
C ASN A 165 -12.16 15.61 29.14
N GLY A 166 -11.52 16.58 28.47
CA GLY A 166 -10.28 17.23 28.95
C GLY A 166 -9.01 16.41 28.81
N VAL A 167 -9.04 15.28 28.07
CA VAL A 167 -7.84 14.48 27.78
C VAL A 167 -7.13 15.06 26.55
N PRO A 168 -5.81 15.36 26.64
CA PRO A 168 -5.06 15.84 25.49
C PRO A 168 -5.08 14.85 24.34
N LEU A 169 -5.27 15.32 23.10
CA LEU A 169 -5.27 14.47 21.90
C LEU A 169 -3.96 13.69 21.73
N LEU A 170 -2.85 14.22 22.25
CA LEU A 170 -1.57 13.55 22.26
C LEU A 170 -1.64 12.21 23.03
N VAL A 171 -2.28 12.18 24.21
CA VAL A 171 -2.41 10.96 25.02
C VAL A 171 -3.23 9.92 24.28
N ILE A 172 -4.30 10.33 23.62
CA ILE A 172 -5.14 9.46 22.81
C ILE A 172 -4.35 8.93 21.60
N GLY A 173 -3.62 9.80 20.91
CA GLY A 173 -2.78 9.41 19.77
C GLY A 173 -1.69 8.40 20.12
N VAL A 174 -0.99 8.61 21.24
CA VAL A 174 0.04 7.67 21.74
C VAL A 174 -0.62 6.35 22.18
N SER A 175 -1.74 6.40 22.88
CA SER A 175 -2.48 5.20 23.28
C SER A 175 -2.95 4.40 22.07
N TYR A 176 -3.52 5.07 21.08
CA TYR A 176 -3.91 4.45 19.80
C TYR A 176 -2.70 3.81 19.11
N PHE A 177 -1.56 4.52 19.05
CA PHE A 177 -0.32 4.00 18.46
C PHE A 177 0.12 2.69 19.13
N LEU A 178 0.18 2.65 20.46
CA LEU A 178 0.62 1.47 21.21
C LEU A 178 -0.36 0.31 21.11
N VAL A 179 -1.66 0.55 21.30
CA VAL A 179 -2.71 -0.48 21.23
C VAL A 179 -2.75 -1.09 19.84
N ARG A 180 -2.60 -0.28 18.79
CA ARG A 180 -2.58 -0.76 17.43
C ARG A 180 -1.36 -1.67 17.13
N ILE A 181 -0.16 -1.29 17.58
CA ILE A 181 1.04 -2.15 17.44
C ILE A 181 0.81 -3.49 18.14
N LEU A 182 0.32 -3.45 19.38
CA LEU A 182 0.02 -4.67 20.13
C LEU A 182 -1.04 -5.53 19.42
N GLY A 183 -2.12 -4.90 18.94
CA GLY A 183 -3.18 -5.61 18.21
C GLY A 183 -2.67 -6.28 16.93
N LYS A 184 -1.87 -5.59 16.14
CA LYS A 184 -1.26 -6.15 14.92
C LYS A 184 -0.28 -7.28 15.23
N TYR A 185 0.56 -7.10 16.24
CA TYR A 185 1.52 -8.13 16.64
C TYR A 185 0.82 -9.39 17.15
N VAL A 186 -0.13 -9.24 18.07
CA VAL A 186 -0.91 -10.35 18.62
C VAL A 186 -1.75 -11.02 17.55
N GLY A 187 -2.43 -10.23 16.70
CA GLY A 187 -3.24 -10.75 15.59
C GLY A 187 -2.42 -11.56 14.59
N ALA A 188 -1.29 -11.05 14.16
CA ALA A 188 -0.37 -11.76 13.26
C ALA A 188 0.19 -13.03 13.90
N TRP A 189 0.57 -12.97 15.17
CA TRP A 189 1.07 -14.13 15.90
C TRP A 189 0.01 -15.22 16.06
N LEU A 190 -1.22 -14.86 16.45
CA LEU A 190 -2.34 -15.79 16.59
C LEU A 190 -2.73 -16.39 15.24
N GLY A 191 -2.85 -15.58 14.19
CA GLY A 191 -3.16 -16.04 12.83
C GLY A 191 -2.14 -17.06 12.32
N CYS A 192 -0.84 -16.73 12.41
CA CYS A 192 0.24 -17.65 12.03
C CYS A 192 0.25 -18.93 12.87
N ARG A 193 -0.12 -18.86 14.16
CA ARG A 193 -0.24 -20.02 15.02
C ARG A 193 -1.38 -20.95 14.61
N LEU A 194 -2.53 -20.39 14.25
CA LEU A 194 -3.70 -21.14 13.80
C LEU A 194 -3.42 -21.89 12.49
N VAL A 195 -2.73 -21.24 11.56
CA VAL A 195 -2.37 -21.81 10.24
C VAL A 195 -1.08 -22.66 10.32
N LYS A 196 -0.48 -22.80 11.49
CA LYS A 196 0.77 -23.56 11.72
C LYS A 196 1.96 -23.10 10.85
N LYS A 197 2.05 -21.80 10.58
CA LYS A 197 3.21 -21.19 9.90
C LYS A 197 4.48 -21.34 10.73
N ASP A 198 5.63 -21.28 10.06
CA ASP A 198 6.95 -21.43 10.67
C ASP A 198 7.19 -20.43 11.82
N LYS A 199 8.04 -20.80 12.78
CA LYS A 199 8.32 -19.98 13.97
C LYS A 199 8.88 -18.60 13.62
N LEU A 200 9.71 -18.50 12.57
CA LEU A 200 10.28 -17.23 12.11
C LEU A 200 9.19 -16.30 11.56
N VAL A 201 8.28 -16.81 10.73
CA VAL A 201 7.14 -16.04 10.21
C VAL A 201 6.25 -15.59 11.37
N ARG A 202 5.86 -16.50 12.23
CA ARG A 202 4.96 -16.23 13.35
C ARG A 202 5.47 -15.15 14.29
N ASN A 203 6.78 -15.16 14.61
CA ASN A 203 7.34 -14.25 15.61
C ASN A 203 7.64 -12.86 15.04
N TYR A 204 7.95 -12.73 13.76
CA TYR A 204 8.42 -11.47 13.19
C TYR A 204 7.44 -10.81 12.21
N LEU A 205 6.37 -11.51 11.78
CA LEU A 205 5.38 -10.94 10.87
C LEU A 205 4.71 -9.69 11.45
N GLY A 206 4.33 -9.72 12.74
CA GLY A 206 3.71 -8.57 13.40
C GLY A 206 4.61 -7.32 13.42
N LEU A 207 5.93 -7.52 13.56
CA LEU A 207 6.91 -6.42 13.52
C LEU A 207 7.00 -5.80 12.13
N ALA A 208 6.91 -6.62 11.07
CA ALA A 208 6.92 -6.16 9.69
C ALA A 208 5.63 -5.42 9.28
N LEU A 209 4.53 -5.60 10.02
CA LEU A 209 3.23 -4.96 9.79
C LEU A 209 3.06 -3.60 10.50
N ILE A 210 4.08 -3.13 11.25
CA ILE A 210 4.02 -1.84 11.95
C ILE A 210 3.91 -0.65 10.98
N PRO A 211 4.67 -0.57 9.85
CA PRO A 211 4.57 0.55 8.93
C PRO A 211 3.14 0.73 8.42
N GLN A 212 2.63 1.96 8.48
CA GLN A 212 1.33 2.33 7.90
C GLN A 212 1.29 3.83 7.63
N ALA A 213 0.84 4.22 6.46
CA ALA A 213 0.71 5.62 6.13
C ALA A 213 -0.48 5.94 5.23
N GLY A 214 -0.36 5.75 3.93
CA GLY A 214 -1.24 6.31 2.91
C GLY A 214 -2.73 6.02 3.11
N VAL A 215 -3.12 4.76 3.28
CA VAL A 215 -4.53 4.36 3.41
C VAL A 215 -5.14 4.92 4.70
N ALA A 216 -4.43 4.85 5.82
CA ALA A 216 -4.93 5.36 7.10
C ALA A 216 -5.16 6.88 7.07
N ILE A 217 -4.22 7.63 6.48
CA ILE A 217 -4.34 9.09 6.31
C ILE A 217 -5.53 9.43 5.39
N GLY A 218 -5.69 8.68 4.29
CA GLY A 218 -6.82 8.86 3.38
C GLY A 218 -8.16 8.59 4.04
N LEU A 219 -8.28 7.52 4.82
CA LEU A 219 -9.48 7.19 5.58
C LEU A 219 -9.76 8.21 6.70
N ALA A 220 -8.73 8.71 7.37
CA ALA A 220 -8.89 9.77 8.37
C ALA A 220 -9.42 11.06 7.75
N ALA A 221 -8.92 11.47 6.59
CA ALA A 221 -9.42 12.63 5.86
C ALA A 221 -10.87 12.44 5.38
N LEU A 222 -11.25 11.22 4.96
CA LEU A 222 -12.63 10.89 4.62
C LEU A 222 -13.52 10.92 5.86
N GLY A 223 -13.09 10.31 6.97
CA GLY A 223 -13.80 10.31 8.24
C GLY A 223 -14.02 11.71 8.80
N ALA A 224 -13.02 12.57 8.69
CA ALA A 224 -13.12 13.96 9.09
C ALA A 224 -14.22 14.72 8.33
N ARG A 225 -14.33 14.50 7.01
CA ARG A 225 -15.39 15.08 6.18
C ARG A 225 -16.76 14.53 6.54
N THR A 226 -16.86 13.24 6.82
CA THR A 226 -18.12 12.56 7.08
C THR A 226 -18.68 12.89 8.46
N LEU A 227 -17.82 12.94 9.48
CA LEU A 227 -18.22 13.30 10.86
C LEU A 227 -18.43 14.81 11.02
N GLY A 228 -17.61 15.61 10.32
CA GLY A 228 -17.67 17.07 10.39
C GLY A 228 -17.27 17.63 11.77
N GLY A 229 -17.31 18.97 11.89
CA GLY A 229 -17.07 19.67 13.15
C GLY A 229 -15.72 19.39 13.81
N THR A 230 -15.67 19.55 15.13
CA THR A 230 -14.47 19.31 15.95
C THR A 230 -14.11 17.83 15.99
N MET A 231 -15.07 16.93 16.08
CA MET A 231 -14.84 15.48 16.14
C MET A 231 -14.12 14.96 14.89
N GLY A 232 -14.46 15.45 13.70
CA GLY A 232 -13.77 15.10 12.47
C GLY A 232 -12.34 15.59 12.44
N SER A 233 -12.08 16.82 12.87
CA SER A 233 -10.72 17.38 12.92
C SER A 233 -9.85 16.69 13.97
N ASP A 234 -10.40 16.33 15.12
CA ASP A 234 -9.71 15.60 16.18
C ASP A 234 -9.32 14.19 15.72
N LEU A 235 -10.26 13.47 15.08
CA LEU A 235 -9.95 12.16 14.46
C LEU A 235 -8.80 12.27 13.47
N GLN A 236 -8.85 13.25 12.58
CA GLN A 236 -7.78 13.44 11.58
C GLN A 236 -6.44 13.74 12.24
N THR A 237 -6.42 14.60 13.25
CA THR A 237 -5.22 15.00 13.99
C THR A 237 -4.60 13.82 14.74
N ILE A 238 -5.39 12.99 15.42
CA ILE A 238 -4.93 11.78 16.11
C ILE A 238 -4.28 10.79 15.12
N ILE A 239 -4.96 10.52 14.00
CA ILE A 239 -4.45 9.57 13.01
C ILE A 239 -3.19 10.10 12.32
N LEU A 240 -3.14 11.39 11.97
CA LEU A 240 -1.95 12.02 11.39
C LEU A 240 -0.75 11.95 12.33
N ALA A 241 -0.94 12.32 13.61
CA ALA A 241 0.11 12.23 14.63
C ALA A 241 0.66 10.80 14.75
N SER A 242 -0.22 9.82 14.82
CA SER A 242 0.17 8.41 14.88
C SER A 242 0.89 7.96 13.60
N SER A 243 0.45 8.44 12.42
CA SER A 243 1.05 8.10 11.12
C SER A 243 2.49 8.60 11.02
N VAL A 244 2.80 9.78 11.55
CA VAL A 244 4.17 10.30 11.61
C VAL A 244 5.07 9.33 12.42
N LEU A 245 4.58 8.84 13.56
CA LEU A 245 5.33 7.87 14.36
C LEU A 245 5.53 6.53 13.63
N TYR A 246 4.50 6.05 12.92
CA TYR A 246 4.61 4.84 12.11
C TYR A 246 5.59 4.98 10.95
N GLU A 247 5.65 6.14 10.30
CA GLU A 247 6.59 6.38 9.21
C GLU A 247 8.03 6.53 9.70
N LEU A 248 8.22 7.07 10.90
CA LEU A 248 9.56 7.21 11.49
C LEU A 248 10.14 5.87 11.94
N ILE A 249 9.36 5.07 12.66
CA ILE A 249 9.80 3.82 13.30
C ILE A 249 9.59 2.61 12.38
N GLY A 250 8.52 2.63 11.60
CA GLY A 250 8.05 1.49 10.81
C GLY A 250 9.06 0.89 9.85
N PRO A 251 9.72 1.68 8.98
CA PRO A 251 10.72 1.14 8.05
C PRO A 251 11.87 0.42 8.76
N GLY A 252 12.31 0.95 9.92
CA GLY A 252 13.31 0.31 10.77
C GLY A 252 12.83 -1.04 11.30
N CYS A 253 11.60 -1.09 11.83
CA CYS A 253 10.99 -2.33 12.32
C CYS A 253 10.81 -3.37 11.21
N ALA A 254 10.35 -2.94 10.02
CA ALA A 254 10.18 -3.83 8.87
C ALA A 254 11.53 -4.39 8.40
N LYS A 255 12.57 -3.56 8.32
CA LYS A 255 13.93 -4.01 7.98
C LYS A 255 14.48 -4.99 9.01
N LEU A 256 14.29 -4.71 10.30
CA LEU A 256 14.67 -5.60 11.38
C LEU A 256 13.93 -6.94 11.32
N ALA A 257 12.63 -6.94 11.03
CA ALA A 257 11.84 -8.15 10.86
C ALA A 257 12.35 -9.02 9.71
N LEU A 258 12.66 -8.41 8.55
CA LEU A 258 13.24 -9.10 7.41
C LEU A 258 14.62 -9.71 7.74
N TYR A 259 15.44 -9.01 8.52
CA TYR A 259 16.74 -9.50 8.95
C TYR A 259 16.59 -10.69 9.93
N LEU A 260 15.76 -10.55 10.96
CA LEU A 260 15.52 -11.60 11.96
C LEU A 260 14.81 -12.83 11.39
N SER A 261 13.98 -12.67 10.37
CA SER A 261 13.35 -13.77 9.64
C SER A 261 14.29 -14.46 8.65
N ARG A 262 15.54 -14.00 8.52
CA ARG A 262 16.54 -14.50 7.57
C ARG A 262 16.10 -14.42 6.10
N SER A 263 15.22 -13.47 5.79
CA SER A 263 14.73 -13.26 4.41
C SER A 263 15.74 -12.53 3.53
N TYR A 264 16.72 -11.85 4.13
CA TYR A 264 17.90 -11.30 3.45
C TYR A 264 19.07 -11.24 4.43
N SER A 265 20.30 -11.25 3.89
CA SER A 265 21.54 -11.07 4.66
C SER A 265 22.22 -9.77 4.28
N THR A 266 22.74 -9.06 5.28
CA THR A 266 23.59 -7.87 5.07
C THR A 266 25.05 -8.22 4.90
N ARG A 267 25.43 -9.51 5.03
CA ARG A 267 26.80 -9.96 4.87
C ARG A 267 27.13 -10.11 3.40
N LEU A 268 28.11 -9.38 2.93
CA LEU A 268 28.71 -9.55 1.60
C LEU A 268 29.22 -10.99 1.39
N GLU A 269 29.55 -11.70 2.47
CA GLU A 269 30.00 -13.09 2.48
C GLU A 269 28.95 -14.09 1.97
N ASP A 270 27.65 -13.86 2.22
CA ASP A 270 26.58 -14.74 1.73
C ASP A 270 26.32 -14.57 0.21
N VAL A 271 26.82 -13.50 -0.38
CA VAL A 271 26.80 -13.27 -1.83
C VAL A 271 28.01 -13.93 -2.50
N ALA A 272 29.07 -14.15 -1.74
CA ALA A 272 30.31 -14.79 -2.19
C ALA A 272 30.32 -16.32 -1.99
N ALA A 273 29.33 -16.89 -1.28
CA ALA A 273 29.31 -18.31 -0.90
C ALA A 273 28.78 -19.26 -1.98
N VAL A 274 28.55 -18.81 -3.22
CA VAL A 274 28.56 -19.72 -4.37
C VAL A 274 30.02 -19.82 -4.85
N GLU A 275 30.73 -20.74 -4.27
CA GLU A 275 32.06 -21.15 -4.80
C GLU A 275 31.82 -21.75 -6.20
N GLU A 276 31.75 -20.92 -7.22
CA GLU A 276 31.78 -21.37 -8.59
C GLU A 276 33.23 -21.75 -8.92
N VAL A 277 33.45 -23.03 -8.98
CA VAL A 277 34.74 -23.64 -9.39
C VAL A 277 34.77 -23.63 -10.91
N THR A 278 35.91 -23.28 -11.51
CA THR A 278 36.13 -23.43 -12.95
C THR A 278 36.08 -24.92 -13.34
N GLU A 279 35.81 -25.23 -14.61
CA GLU A 279 35.82 -26.60 -15.14
C GLU A 279 37.13 -27.37 -14.83
N THR A 280 38.17 -26.64 -14.47
CA THR A 280 39.49 -27.17 -14.07
C THR A 280 39.65 -27.39 -12.57
N GLY A 281 38.60 -27.10 -11.75
CA GLY A 281 38.63 -27.31 -10.29
C GLY A 281 39.35 -26.21 -9.50
N GLU A 282 39.74 -25.10 -10.12
CA GLU A 282 40.35 -23.95 -9.46
C GLU A 282 39.26 -22.92 -9.07
N ARG A 283 39.44 -22.21 -7.96
CA ARG A 283 38.57 -21.10 -7.52
C ARG A 283 38.59 -19.99 -8.57
N LYS A 284 37.40 -19.60 -9.08
CA LYS A 284 37.27 -18.44 -9.96
C LYS A 284 37.74 -17.19 -9.20
N SER A 285 38.53 -16.36 -9.87
CA SER A 285 38.94 -15.08 -9.27
C SER A 285 37.75 -14.13 -9.16
N ASP A 286 37.76 -13.20 -8.16
CA ASP A 286 36.68 -12.19 -7.94
C ASP A 286 36.40 -11.38 -9.22
N VAL A 287 37.41 -11.17 -10.05
CA VAL A 287 37.30 -10.47 -11.34
C VAL A 287 36.51 -11.31 -12.37
N GLN A 288 36.71 -12.62 -12.41
CA GLN A 288 36.00 -13.53 -13.32
C GLN A 288 34.51 -13.63 -12.91
N LEU A 289 34.24 -13.72 -11.61
CA LEU A 289 32.87 -13.70 -11.07
C LEU A 289 32.14 -12.38 -11.38
N LEU A 290 32.87 -11.27 -11.35
CA LEU A 290 32.34 -9.96 -11.71
C LEU A 290 32.02 -9.85 -13.20
N ILE A 291 32.89 -10.36 -14.06
CA ILE A 291 32.72 -10.37 -15.52
C ILE A 291 31.51 -11.24 -15.91
N GLU A 292 31.39 -12.45 -15.35
CA GLU A 292 30.24 -13.33 -15.60
C GLU A 292 28.92 -12.70 -15.13
N ARG A 293 28.96 -12.00 -14.01
CA ARG A 293 27.80 -11.26 -13.49
C ARG A 293 27.40 -10.10 -14.39
N ILE A 294 28.36 -9.35 -14.90
CA ILE A 294 28.12 -8.26 -15.87
C ILE A 294 27.55 -8.84 -17.17
N GLN A 295 28.11 -9.94 -17.67
CA GLN A 295 27.61 -10.61 -18.88
C GLN A 295 26.18 -11.15 -18.67
N LYS A 296 25.88 -11.72 -17.51
CA LYS A 296 24.54 -12.18 -17.16
C LYS A 296 23.56 -11.03 -17.10
N ILE A 297 23.92 -9.92 -16.46
CA ILE A 297 23.09 -8.71 -16.41
C ILE A 297 22.88 -8.15 -17.83
N GLN A 298 23.91 -8.13 -18.66
CA GLN A 298 23.81 -7.69 -20.06
C GLN A 298 22.90 -8.60 -20.90
N SER A 299 22.89 -9.91 -20.65
CA SER A 299 22.01 -10.85 -21.34
C SER A 299 20.56 -10.81 -20.85
N GLU A 300 20.34 -10.37 -19.59
CA GLU A 300 19.02 -10.18 -19.00
C GLU A 300 18.44 -8.76 -19.25
N LEU A 301 19.28 -7.81 -19.69
CA LEU A 301 18.80 -6.52 -20.18
C LEU A 301 18.07 -6.78 -21.50
N PRO A 302 16.78 -6.36 -21.61
CA PRO A 302 16.12 -6.38 -22.91
C PRO A 302 17.01 -5.60 -23.88
N ALA A 303 17.24 -6.16 -25.07
CA ALA A 303 17.91 -5.46 -26.16
C ALA A 303 17.33 -4.03 -26.21
N LEU A 304 18.19 -3.02 -26.19
CA LEU A 304 17.77 -1.64 -26.36
C LEU A 304 16.84 -1.60 -27.55
N ASP A 305 15.58 -1.28 -27.28
CA ASP A 305 14.54 -1.20 -28.30
C ASP A 305 15.02 -0.12 -29.27
N ASN A 306 15.37 -0.53 -30.48
CA ASN A 306 15.81 0.39 -31.54
C ASN A 306 14.74 1.42 -31.92
N ASP A 307 13.53 1.28 -31.37
CA ASP A 307 12.43 2.25 -31.55
C ASP A 307 12.80 3.67 -31.09
N ILE A 308 13.69 3.82 -30.10
CA ILE A 308 14.14 5.16 -29.64
C ILE A 308 15.06 5.81 -30.70
N SER A 309 15.88 5.01 -31.37
CA SER A 309 16.77 5.51 -32.41
C SER A 309 16.01 5.89 -33.70
N GLU A 310 14.90 5.21 -34.02
CA GLU A 310 14.06 5.56 -35.15
C GLU A 310 13.21 6.80 -34.87
N GLU A 311 12.71 7.01 -33.64
CA GLU A 311 12.02 8.22 -33.25
C GLU A 311 12.96 9.46 -33.17
N GLU A 312 14.20 9.29 -32.68
CA GLU A 312 15.19 10.37 -32.69
C GLU A 312 15.68 10.70 -34.11
N ALA A 313 15.83 9.70 -34.98
CA ALA A 313 16.16 9.92 -36.40
C ALA A 313 15.03 10.64 -37.14
N ALA A 314 13.77 10.27 -36.91
CA ALA A 314 12.62 10.92 -37.48
C ALA A 314 12.45 12.39 -36.98
N PHE A 315 12.84 12.66 -35.72
CA PHE A 315 12.83 14.04 -35.18
C PHE A 315 13.92 14.92 -35.77
N THR A 316 15.09 14.32 -36.11
CA THR A 316 16.22 15.04 -36.69
C THR A 316 16.01 15.31 -38.19
N GLU A 317 15.26 14.46 -38.92
CA GLU A 317 14.88 14.71 -40.31
C GLU A 317 13.75 15.76 -40.49
N ALA A 318 12.99 16.03 -39.43
CA ALA A 318 11.86 16.97 -39.47
C ALA A 318 12.25 18.40 -38.98
N ALA A 319 13.49 18.59 -38.50
CA ALA A 319 14.06 19.87 -38.05
C ALA A 319 15.00 20.47 -39.09
#